data_801b8583421d20e4728b866d61b201ec
#
_entry.id   801b8583421d20e4728b866d61b201ec
#
_cell.length_a   1.000
_cell.length_b   1.000
_cell.length_c   1.000
_cell.angle_alpha   90.00
_cell.angle_beta   90.00
_cell.angle_gamma   90.00
#
_symmetry.space_group_name_H-M   'P 1'
#
loop_
_entity.id
_entity.type
_entity.pdbx_description
1 polymer ?
#
loop_
_entity_poly.entity_id
_entity_poly.type
_entity_poly.pdbx_seq_one_letter_code
_entity_poly.pdbx_strand_id
1 'polypeptide(L)'
;MRAALRAAQKGLGLTSPNPAVGAVLVRRGRIVGRGWHRRAGLPHAEVEAFQSLSDPELARGATLYVTLEPCSTTGRTPPCTEAILRSGVRRVVIGALDPNPAHAGRAVGILEASGIEVLCGVLQEECAFLNRAFFHWITTGRPWVIAKAALSLDGRISRPPGETQWLSGATSRRDAHLLRRHVDAILVGANTLRMDNPRLTVRGPGGMSDGKVQPWRVVLTRGGGALPAESHLFTDAFRDRTLVYSQQSLEAVLEDLGRRQVNSLLVEGGAEVLGAFVDARLVDEVCFYLTPLICGGPALGVGGLGAGATDEGLVLLNPEYRRLGRDIRMSGLVKRD
;
A
#
# COMPACT_ATOMS: atom_id res chain seq x y z
N MET A 1 -1.22 -9.11 20.28
CA MET A 1 -1.18 -8.84 18.82
C MET A 1 -1.92 -7.56 18.41
N ARG A 2 -3.19 -7.31 18.73
CA ARG A 2 -3.90 -6.06 18.33
C ARG A 2 -3.15 -4.77 18.67
N ALA A 3 -2.43 -4.71 19.78
CA ALA A 3 -1.60 -3.54 20.13
C ALA A 3 -0.37 -3.40 19.20
N ALA A 4 0.22 -4.51 18.77
CA ALA A 4 1.31 -4.53 17.79
C ALA A 4 0.80 -4.08 16.40
N LEU A 5 -0.38 -4.55 15.97
CA LEU A 5 -1.03 -4.09 14.72
C LEU A 5 -1.27 -2.57 14.72
N ARG A 6 -1.80 -2.01 15.84
CA ARG A 6 -1.96 -0.54 15.96
C ARG A 6 -0.62 0.21 15.92
N ALA A 7 0.44 -0.39 16.40
CA ALA A 7 1.78 0.21 16.27
C ALA A 7 2.27 0.14 14.81
N ALA A 8 2.10 -1.00 14.13
CA ALA A 8 2.48 -1.19 12.72
C ALA A 8 1.78 -0.20 11.79
N GLN A 9 0.49 0.08 12.01
CA GLN A 9 -0.30 1.04 11.21
C GLN A 9 0.35 2.43 11.11
N LYS A 10 1.14 2.85 12.13
CA LYS A 10 1.86 4.13 12.11
C LYS A 10 2.96 4.18 11.06
N GLY A 11 3.48 3.02 10.64
CA GLY A 11 4.50 2.88 9.61
C GLY A 11 3.94 2.79 8.18
N LEU A 12 2.63 2.61 8.01
CA LEU A 12 2.03 2.46 6.68
C LEU A 12 2.35 3.63 5.76
N GLY A 13 2.86 3.30 4.56
CA GLY A 13 3.27 4.27 3.56
C GLY A 13 4.56 5.02 3.87
N LEU A 14 5.26 4.71 4.96
CA LEU A 14 6.53 5.33 5.35
C LEU A 14 7.71 4.37 5.26
N THR A 15 7.46 3.07 5.34
CA THR A 15 8.50 2.03 5.47
C THR A 15 8.97 1.45 4.15
N SER A 16 8.24 1.68 3.05
CA SER A 16 8.57 1.10 1.74
C SER A 16 10.05 1.30 1.38
N PRO A 17 10.70 0.26 0.80
CA PRO A 17 10.14 -1.02 0.38
C PRO A 17 9.91 -2.04 1.50
N ASN A 18 10.30 -1.74 2.74
CA ASN A 18 10.11 -2.63 3.89
C ASN A 18 8.64 -2.72 4.31
N PRO A 19 8.23 -3.84 4.95
CA PRO A 19 6.88 -3.96 5.51
C PRO A 19 6.67 -3.05 6.71
N ALA A 20 5.41 -2.70 6.98
CA ALA A 20 5.01 -2.03 8.20
C ALA A 20 4.89 -3.04 9.33
N VAL A 21 5.83 -3.01 10.28
CA VAL A 21 5.90 -3.93 11.40
C VAL A 21 5.71 -3.19 12.72
N GLY A 22 5.00 -3.81 13.63
CA GLY A 22 4.84 -3.35 15.01
C GLY A 22 5.16 -4.45 16.02
N ALA A 23 5.77 -4.05 17.12
CA ALA A 23 6.16 -4.94 18.20
C ALA A 23 5.74 -4.41 19.57
N VAL A 24 5.37 -5.31 20.46
CA VAL A 24 4.94 -4.99 21.82
C VAL A 24 5.51 -5.99 22.80
N LEU A 25 6.17 -5.51 23.85
CA LEU A 25 6.66 -6.32 24.97
C LEU A 25 5.62 -6.33 26.10
N VAL A 26 5.30 -7.53 26.57
CA VAL A 26 4.34 -7.75 27.67
C VAL A 26 5.02 -8.52 28.80
N ARG A 27 4.98 -7.97 30.01
CA ARG A 27 5.47 -8.63 31.23
C ARG A 27 4.38 -8.60 32.29
N ARG A 28 4.07 -9.74 32.89
CA ARG A 28 3.03 -9.88 33.94
C ARG A 28 1.68 -9.22 33.53
N GLY A 29 1.25 -9.48 32.28
CA GLY A 29 -0.02 -8.94 31.75
C GLY A 29 -0.02 -7.45 31.39
N ARG A 30 1.08 -6.73 31.58
CA ARG A 30 1.21 -5.29 31.27
C ARG A 30 2.13 -5.06 30.08
N ILE A 31 1.78 -4.12 29.22
CA ILE A 31 2.65 -3.65 28.15
C ILE A 31 3.75 -2.81 28.79
N VAL A 32 5.01 -3.24 28.61
CA VAL A 32 6.21 -2.57 29.12
C VAL A 32 7.02 -1.87 28.03
N GLY A 33 6.90 -2.31 26.75
CA GLY A 33 7.59 -1.68 25.63
C GLY A 33 6.73 -1.73 24.35
N ARG A 34 6.92 -0.75 23.44
CA ARG A 34 6.24 -0.65 22.15
C ARG A 34 7.18 -0.11 21.09
N GLY A 35 7.15 -0.70 19.90
CA GLY A 35 7.91 -0.23 18.76
C GLY A 35 7.16 -0.43 17.46
N TRP A 36 7.56 0.31 16.45
CA TRP A 36 7.14 0.08 15.06
C TRP A 36 8.27 0.50 14.13
N HIS A 37 8.37 -0.16 12.99
CA HIS A 37 9.31 0.25 11.96
C HIS A 37 8.89 1.62 11.40
N ARG A 38 9.73 2.63 11.56
CA ARG A 38 9.40 4.02 11.24
C ARG A 38 9.65 4.34 9.77
N ARG A 39 10.76 3.81 9.23
CA ARG A 39 11.23 4.06 7.86
C ARG A 39 12.32 3.07 7.49
N ALA A 40 12.43 2.74 6.19
CA ALA A 40 13.55 1.94 5.68
C ALA A 40 14.91 2.52 6.09
N GLY A 41 15.80 1.65 6.59
CA GLY A 41 17.12 2.02 7.11
C GLY A 41 17.17 2.41 8.59
N LEU A 42 16.02 2.63 9.24
CA LEU A 42 15.92 2.83 10.69
C LEU A 42 15.72 1.49 11.43
N PRO A 43 15.83 1.46 12.78
CA PRO A 43 15.60 0.26 13.57
C PRO A 43 14.25 -0.42 13.25
N HIS A 44 14.23 -1.74 13.30
CA HIS A 44 13.00 -2.51 13.15
C HIS A 44 12.14 -2.41 14.42
N ALA A 45 10.90 -2.85 14.31
CA ALA A 45 9.91 -2.72 15.38
C ALA A 45 10.31 -3.38 16.68
N GLU A 46 10.99 -4.52 16.64
CA GLU A 46 11.48 -5.27 17.79
C GLU A 46 12.54 -4.45 18.54
N VAL A 47 13.51 -3.91 17.80
CA VAL A 47 14.58 -3.07 18.37
C VAL A 47 13.99 -1.80 18.99
N GLU A 48 13.06 -1.13 18.29
CA GLU A 48 12.33 0.02 18.81
C GLU A 48 11.54 -0.35 20.09
N ALA A 49 10.94 -1.55 20.15
CA ALA A 49 10.22 -1.99 21.34
C ALA A 49 11.18 -2.21 22.53
N PHE A 50 12.36 -2.78 22.32
CA PHE A 50 13.38 -2.92 23.34
C PHE A 50 13.92 -1.54 23.80
N GLN A 51 14.20 -0.64 22.88
CA GLN A 51 14.68 0.72 23.18
C GLN A 51 13.64 1.58 23.94
N SER A 52 12.35 1.23 23.83
CA SER A 52 11.27 1.94 24.53
C SER A 52 11.10 1.53 25.99
N LEU A 53 11.84 0.53 26.46
CA LEU A 53 11.79 0.09 27.85
C LEU A 53 12.41 1.16 28.78
N SER A 54 11.78 1.42 29.92
CA SER A 54 12.34 2.27 30.96
C SER A 54 13.52 1.63 31.67
N ASP A 55 13.58 0.30 31.67
CA ASP A 55 14.65 -0.53 32.20
C ASP A 55 14.79 -1.76 31.28
N PRO A 56 15.96 -2.01 30.70
CA PRO A 56 16.21 -3.18 29.83
C PRO A 56 15.87 -4.52 30.50
N GLU A 57 16.00 -4.64 31.82
CA GLU A 57 15.64 -5.86 32.57
C GLU A 57 14.15 -6.21 32.50
N LEU A 58 13.30 -5.28 32.09
CA LEU A 58 11.89 -5.55 31.84
C LEU A 58 11.66 -6.49 30.64
N ALA A 59 12.63 -6.65 29.75
CA ALA A 59 12.59 -7.62 28.67
C ALA A 59 12.73 -9.07 29.18
N ARG A 60 13.51 -9.27 30.25
CA ARG A 60 13.79 -10.62 30.80
C ARG A 60 12.51 -11.31 31.25
N GLY A 61 12.23 -12.48 30.64
CA GLY A 61 11.02 -13.26 30.91
C GLY A 61 9.73 -12.66 30.35
N ALA A 62 9.80 -11.57 29.58
CA ALA A 62 8.65 -10.99 28.88
C ALA A 62 8.23 -11.84 27.66
N THR A 63 7.04 -11.52 27.11
CA THR A 63 6.58 -12.01 25.81
C THR A 63 6.65 -10.85 24.80
N LEU A 64 7.33 -11.08 23.69
CA LEU A 64 7.35 -10.19 22.54
C LEU A 64 6.22 -10.59 21.58
N TYR A 65 5.35 -9.66 21.23
CA TYR A 65 4.37 -9.78 20.14
C TYR A 65 4.86 -8.96 18.95
N VAL A 66 4.99 -9.59 17.80
CA VAL A 66 5.42 -8.93 16.55
C VAL A 66 4.50 -9.31 15.40
N THR A 67 4.15 -8.34 14.57
CA THR A 67 3.15 -8.54 13.50
C THR A 67 3.66 -9.34 12.31
N LEU A 68 4.98 -9.40 12.12
CA LEU A 68 5.63 -10.15 11.05
C LEU A 68 6.82 -10.92 11.65
N GLU A 69 7.19 -12.05 11.06
CA GLU A 69 8.36 -12.82 11.42
C GLU A 69 9.61 -11.93 11.52
N PRO A 70 10.37 -11.98 12.63
CA PRO A 70 11.60 -11.21 12.78
C PRO A 70 12.64 -11.58 11.71
N CYS A 71 13.36 -10.61 11.19
CA CYS A 71 14.43 -10.91 10.23
C CYS A 71 15.56 -11.70 10.85
N SER A 72 16.07 -12.68 10.10
CA SER A 72 17.16 -13.61 10.50
C SER A 72 18.46 -13.39 9.73
N THR A 73 18.48 -12.44 8.78
CA THR A 73 19.65 -12.13 7.96
C THR A 73 20.08 -10.69 8.15
N THR A 74 21.38 -10.43 8.01
CA THR A 74 21.93 -9.07 8.01
C THR A 74 21.57 -8.36 6.70
N GLY A 75 20.83 -7.28 6.82
CA GLY A 75 20.53 -6.38 5.72
C GLY A 75 21.21 -5.03 5.94
N ARG A 76 20.40 -3.94 5.90
CA ARG A 76 20.85 -2.59 6.29
C ARG A 76 21.04 -2.45 7.80
N THR A 77 20.46 -3.34 8.57
CA THR A 77 20.55 -3.43 10.03
C THR A 77 20.90 -4.89 10.43
N PRO A 78 21.47 -5.11 11.62
CA PRO A 78 21.64 -6.45 12.16
C PRO A 78 20.30 -7.19 12.27
N PRO A 79 20.32 -8.56 12.26
CA PRO A 79 19.09 -9.35 12.35
C PRO A 79 18.35 -9.11 13.66
N CYS A 80 17.02 -9.00 13.60
CA CYS A 80 16.19 -8.87 14.80
C CYS A 80 16.26 -10.09 15.72
N THR A 81 16.48 -11.29 15.16
CA THR A 81 16.70 -12.51 15.96
C THR A 81 17.83 -12.34 16.96
N GLU A 82 18.95 -11.69 16.60
CA GLU A 82 20.04 -11.43 17.54
C GLU A 82 19.63 -10.50 18.68
N ALA A 83 18.89 -9.44 18.38
CA ALA A 83 18.39 -8.53 19.41
C ALA A 83 17.42 -9.26 20.37
N ILE A 84 16.57 -10.13 19.84
CA ILE A 84 15.63 -10.95 20.61
C ILE A 84 16.40 -11.91 21.53
N LEU A 85 17.40 -12.62 20.99
CA LEU A 85 18.22 -13.56 21.78
C LEU A 85 18.94 -12.88 22.95
N ARG A 86 19.50 -11.69 22.71
CA ARG A 86 20.19 -10.90 23.76
C ARG A 86 19.26 -10.32 24.82
N SER A 87 17.97 -10.14 24.50
CA SER A 87 17.02 -9.44 25.37
C SER A 87 16.56 -10.25 26.59
N GLY A 88 16.70 -11.58 26.55
CA GLY A 88 16.20 -12.48 27.60
C GLY A 88 14.68 -12.63 27.61
N VAL A 89 13.96 -12.31 26.54
CA VAL A 89 12.53 -12.64 26.41
C VAL A 89 12.35 -14.15 26.45
N ARG A 90 11.27 -14.61 27.08
CA ARG A 90 10.95 -16.03 27.21
C ARG A 90 10.13 -16.57 26.04
N ARG A 91 9.32 -15.68 25.42
CA ARG A 91 8.34 -16.08 24.41
C ARG A 91 8.25 -15.03 23.31
N VAL A 92 8.11 -15.47 22.06
CA VAL A 92 7.81 -14.64 20.90
C VAL A 92 6.49 -15.10 20.28
N VAL A 93 5.57 -14.14 20.05
CA VAL A 93 4.30 -14.38 19.38
C VAL A 93 4.32 -13.64 18.04
N ILE A 94 4.29 -14.38 16.95
CA ILE A 94 4.39 -13.90 15.58
C ILE A 94 2.97 -13.84 14.97
N GLY A 95 2.64 -12.73 14.32
CA GLY A 95 1.39 -12.58 13.59
C GLY A 95 1.39 -13.40 12.30
N ALA A 96 2.15 -12.97 11.31
CA ALA A 96 2.33 -13.65 10.04
C ALA A 96 3.80 -14.05 9.83
N LEU A 97 4.04 -15.16 9.14
CA LEU A 97 5.38 -15.52 8.68
C LEU A 97 5.78 -14.61 7.50
N ASP A 98 7.08 -14.43 7.29
CA ASP A 98 7.60 -13.72 6.13
C ASP A 98 7.35 -14.57 4.87
N PRO A 99 6.65 -14.05 3.86
CA PRO A 99 6.40 -14.78 2.61
C PRO A 99 7.64 -14.91 1.72
N ASN A 100 8.73 -14.19 2.04
CA ASN A 100 9.98 -14.29 1.31
C ASN A 100 10.61 -15.68 1.56
N PRO A 101 10.79 -16.51 0.52
CA PRO A 101 11.38 -17.86 0.69
C PRO A 101 12.76 -17.87 1.36
N ALA A 102 13.50 -16.77 1.27
CA ALA A 102 14.79 -16.62 1.92
C ALA A 102 14.69 -16.49 3.46
N HIS A 103 13.51 -16.17 3.99
CA HIS A 103 13.28 -15.88 5.40
C HIS A 103 12.25 -16.81 6.07
N ALA A 104 11.28 -17.29 5.31
CA ALA A 104 10.11 -18.04 5.78
C ALA A 104 10.45 -19.13 6.81
N GLY A 105 10.01 -18.97 8.05
CA GLY A 105 10.20 -19.91 9.16
C GLY A 105 11.62 -19.96 9.74
N ARG A 106 12.60 -19.25 9.19
CA ARG A 106 13.99 -19.30 9.66
C ARG A 106 14.16 -18.72 11.06
N ALA A 107 13.51 -17.59 11.34
CA ALA A 107 13.56 -16.98 12.65
C ALA A 107 12.93 -17.88 13.71
N VAL A 108 11.87 -18.58 13.37
CA VAL A 108 11.21 -19.55 14.27
C VAL A 108 12.22 -20.61 14.73
N GLY A 109 12.88 -21.29 13.79
CA GLY A 109 13.87 -22.32 14.12
C GLY A 109 15.05 -21.80 14.96
N ILE A 110 15.57 -20.59 14.65
CA ILE A 110 16.66 -19.96 15.42
C ILE A 110 16.24 -19.67 16.86
N LEU A 111 15.04 -19.13 17.06
CA LEU A 111 14.54 -18.78 18.39
C LEU A 111 14.23 -20.01 19.24
N GLU A 112 13.58 -21.03 18.66
CA GLU A 112 13.27 -22.29 19.34
C GLU A 112 14.53 -23.07 19.73
N ALA A 113 15.52 -23.14 18.81
CA ALA A 113 16.82 -23.77 19.11
C ALA A 113 17.56 -23.08 20.27
N SER A 114 17.23 -21.80 20.53
CA SER A 114 17.81 -21.04 21.66
C SER A 114 16.95 -21.06 22.92
N GLY A 115 15.92 -21.92 22.99
CA GLY A 115 15.06 -22.10 24.16
C GLY A 115 13.96 -21.04 24.32
N ILE A 116 13.67 -20.21 23.29
CA ILE A 116 12.58 -19.27 23.31
C ILE A 116 11.31 -19.97 22.80
N GLU A 117 10.21 -19.86 23.55
CA GLU A 117 8.91 -20.36 23.12
C GLU A 117 8.39 -19.52 21.96
N VAL A 118 8.05 -20.11 20.83
CA VAL A 118 7.51 -19.38 19.66
C VAL A 118 6.08 -19.84 19.36
N LEU A 119 5.18 -18.85 19.15
CA LEU A 119 3.80 -19.10 18.72
C LEU A 119 3.53 -18.26 17.46
N CYS A 120 3.18 -18.92 16.36
CA CYS A 120 2.88 -18.28 15.07
C CYS A 120 1.38 -18.22 14.80
N GLY A 121 0.95 -17.33 13.89
CA GLY A 121 -0.41 -17.30 13.34
C GLY A 121 -1.43 -16.49 14.16
N VAL A 122 -1.00 -15.72 15.15
CA VAL A 122 -1.93 -14.93 15.97
C VAL A 122 -2.40 -13.67 15.25
N LEU A 123 -3.66 -13.61 14.85
CA LEU A 123 -4.25 -12.60 13.96
C LEU A 123 -3.49 -12.57 12.61
N GLN A 124 -3.26 -13.74 12.05
CA GLN A 124 -2.44 -13.91 10.85
C GLN A 124 -3.01 -13.16 9.66
N GLU A 125 -4.32 -13.26 9.45
CA GLU A 125 -5.00 -12.62 8.33
C GLU A 125 -4.89 -11.10 8.41
N GLU A 126 -5.11 -10.51 9.57
CA GLU A 126 -5.00 -9.06 9.77
C GLU A 126 -3.56 -8.56 9.63
N CYS A 127 -2.58 -9.36 10.08
CA CYS A 127 -1.16 -9.03 9.93
C CYS A 127 -0.72 -9.12 8.46
N ALA A 128 -1.15 -10.15 7.73
CA ALA A 128 -0.88 -10.31 6.31
C ALA A 128 -1.58 -9.21 5.48
N PHE A 129 -2.84 -8.91 5.78
CA PHE A 129 -3.61 -7.87 5.11
C PHE A 129 -2.96 -6.49 5.26
N LEU A 130 -2.41 -6.19 6.44
CA LEU A 130 -1.70 -4.94 6.67
C LEU A 130 -0.53 -4.76 5.70
N ASN A 131 0.17 -5.84 5.38
CA ASN A 131 1.37 -5.87 4.53
C ASN A 131 1.11 -6.51 3.15
N ARG A 132 -0.15 -6.59 2.68
CA ARG A 132 -0.51 -7.30 1.44
C ARG A 132 0.28 -6.84 0.22
N ALA A 133 0.58 -5.54 0.12
CA ALA A 133 1.37 -4.98 -0.96
C ALA A 133 2.83 -5.48 -0.91
N PHE A 134 3.44 -5.52 0.27
CA PHE A 134 4.77 -6.10 0.46
C PHE A 134 4.78 -7.60 0.15
N PHE A 135 3.79 -8.34 0.66
CA PHE A 135 3.67 -9.78 0.44
C PHE A 135 3.54 -10.11 -1.05
N HIS A 136 2.70 -9.35 -1.75
CA HIS A 136 2.53 -9.51 -3.18
C HIS A 136 3.83 -9.21 -3.95
N TRP A 137 4.46 -8.06 -3.67
CA TRP A 137 5.70 -7.66 -4.34
C TRP A 137 6.83 -8.66 -4.13
N ILE A 138 7.06 -9.10 -2.89
CA ILE A 138 8.20 -9.98 -2.57
C ILE A 138 8.04 -11.40 -3.17
N THR A 139 6.80 -11.83 -3.44
CA THR A 139 6.51 -13.14 -4.02
C THR A 139 6.37 -13.11 -5.54
N THR A 140 5.90 -12.00 -6.12
CA THR A 140 5.62 -11.91 -7.56
C THR A 140 6.61 -11.03 -8.33
N GLY A 141 7.37 -10.18 -7.64
CA GLY A 141 8.21 -9.15 -8.25
C GLY A 141 7.43 -7.97 -8.83
N ARG A 142 6.11 -7.88 -8.61
CA ARG A 142 5.22 -6.84 -9.16
C ARG A 142 4.51 -6.08 -8.05
N PRO A 143 4.17 -4.79 -8.22
CA PRO A 143 3.41 -4.03 -7.24
C PRO A 143 1.96 -4.53 -7.11
N TRP A 144 1.38 -4.40 -5.92
CA TRP A 144 -0.05 -4.52 -5.67
C TRP A 144 -0.79 -3.37 -6.34
N VAL A 145 -1.74 -3.67 -7.21
CA VAL A 145 -2.46 -2.69 -8.04
C VAL A 145 -3.81 -2.34 -7.41
N ILE A 146 -3.99 -1.06 -7.10
CA ILE A 146 -5.22 -0.49 -6.57
C ILE A 146 -5.88 0.35 -7.66
N ALA A 147 -7.03 -0.09 -8.17
CA ALA A 147 -7.84 0.69 -9.11
C ALA A 147 -8.71 1.70 -8.35
N LYS A 148 -8.55 3.00 -8.66
CA LYS A 148 -9.32 4.06 -8.00
C LYS A 148 -10.07 4.90 -9.03
N ALA A 149 -11.36 5.11 -8.78
CA ALA A 149 -12.18 6.03 -9.56
C ALA A 149 -13.11 6.86 -8.67
N ALA A 150 -13.51 8.03 -9.15
CA ALA A 150 -14.67 8.76 -8.65
C ALA A 150 -15.73 8.73 -9.74
N LEU A 151 -16.89 8.15 -9.44
CA LEU A 151 -17.93 7.83 -10.40
C LEU A 151 -19.25 8.52 -10.02
N SER A 152 -20.00 8.93 -11.03
CA SER A 152 -21.43 9.21 -10.85
C SER A 152 -22.18 7.89 -10.56
N LEU A 153 -23.43 7.98 -10.12
CA LEU A 153 -24.28 6.82 -9.84
C LEU A 153 -24.49 5.94 -11.08
N ASP A 154 -24.50 6.54 -12.25
CA ASP A 154 -24.61 5.87 -13.56
C ASP A 154 -23.23 5.50 -14.16
N GLY A 155 -22.15 5.48 -13.32
CA GLY A 155 -20.83 4.98 -13.69
C GLY A 155 -20.02 5.89 -14.61
N ARG A 156 -20.20 7.20 -14.60
CA ARG A 156 -19.42 8.15 -15.42
C ARG A 156 -18.26 8.74 -14.63
N ILE A 157 -17.15 9.04 -15.33
CA ILE A 157 -15.92 9.55 -14.70
C ILE A 157 -15.70 11.04 -14.94
N SER A 158 -16.20 11.58 -16.04
CA SER A 158 -15.95 12.95 -16.44
C SER A 158 -17.24 13.78 -16.46
N ARG A 159 -17.03 15.06 -16.51
CA ARG A 159 -18.00 16.15 -16.61
C ARG A 159 -17.97 16.76 -18.02
N PRO A 160 -18.93 17.61 -18.35
CA PRO A 160 -18.86 18.38 -19.58
C PRO A 160 -17.53 19.14 -19.70
N PRO A 161 -16.99 19.32 -20.91
CA PRO A 161 -15.79 20.11 -21.13
C PRO A 161 -15.94 21.54 -20.57
N GLY A 162 -14.87 22.04 -19.95
CA GLY A 162 -14.83 23.39 -19.37
C GLY A 162 -15.42 23.53 -17.97
N GLU A 163 -16.02 22.48 -17.41
CA GLU A 163 -16.51 22.51 -16.04
C GLU A 163 -15.37 22.29 -15.03
N THR A 164 -15.33 23.10 -13.95
CA THR A 164 -14.29 23.02 -12.91
C THR A 164 -14.73 22.28 -11.66
N GLN A 165 -16.01 21.93 -11.53
CA GLN A 165 -16.53 21.26 -10.34
C GLN A 165 -16.09 19.78 -10.30
N TRP A 166 -15.80 19.30 -9.08
CA TRP A 166 -15.47 17.90 -8.86
C TRP A 166 -16.73 17.03 -8.74
N LEU A 167 -16.73 15.83 -9.33
CA LEU A 167 -17.80 14.85 -9.09
C LEU A 167 -17.94 14.55 -7.61
N SER A 168 -16.82 14.18 -6.96
CA SER A 168 -16.81 13.80 -5.55
C SER A 168 -16.76 14.99 -4.61
N GLY A 169 -17.35 14.82 -3.43
CA GLY A 169 -17.34 15.78 -2.34
C GLY A 169 -15.95 15.95 -1.70
N ALA A 170 -15.78 16.99 -0.89
CA ALA A 170 -14.52 17.32 -0.24
C ALA A 170 -14.01 16.21 0.68
N THR A 171 -14.92 15.48 1.34
CA THR A 171 -14.55 14.35 2.23
C THR A 171 -13.95 13.19 1.44
N SER A 172 -14.54 12.83 0.30
CA SER A 172 -14.02 11.79 -0.59
C SER A 172 -12.67 12.18 -1.19
N ARG A 173 -12.49 13.45 -1.57
CA ARG A 173 -11.19 13.94 -2.05
C ARG A 173 -10.09 13.85 -0.98
N ARG A 174 -10.41 14.18 0.28
CA ARG A 174 -9.46 13.99 1.39
C ARG A 174 -9.10 12.53 1.60
N ASP A 175 -10.09 11.63 1.56
CA ASP A 175 -9.87 10.19 1.68
C ASP A 175 -9.00 9.65 0.53
N ALA A 176 -9.25 10.07 -0.72
CA ALA A 176 -8.41 9.74 -1.87
C ALA A 176 -6.96 10.25 -1.74
N HIS A 177 -6.76 11.43 -1.15
CA HIS A 177 -5.41 11.91 -0.82
C HIS A 177 -4.72 11.06 0.24
N LEU A 178 -5.46 10.50 1.21
CA LEU A 178 -4.90 9.54 2.16
C LEU A 178 -4.46 8.25 1.50
N LEU A 179 -5.18 7.76 0.47
CA LEU A 179 -4.71 6.61 -0.32
C LEU A 179 -3.34 6.87 -0.93
N ARG A 180 -3.13 8.04 -1.54
CA ARG A 180 -1.82 8.41 -2.11
C ARG A 180 -0.69 8.37 -1.07
N ARG A 181 -0.99 8.60 0.20
CA ARG A 181 -0.02 8.52 1.29
C ARG A 181 0.47 7.09 1.53
N HIS A 182 -0.35 6.10 1.21
CA HIS A 182 -0.08 4.69 1.51
C HIS A 182 0.51 3.92 0.34
N VAL A 183 0.64 4.55 -0.84
CA VAL A 183 1.19 3.89 -2.03
C VAL A 183 2.57 4.43 -2.41
N ASP A 184 3.30 3.63 -3.20
CA ASP A 184 4.65 3.95 -3.66
C ASP A 184 4.66 4.58 -5.05
N ALA A 185 3.62 4.34 -5.85
CA ALA A 185 3.46 4.91 -7.18
C ALA A 185 2.00 5.28 -7.46
N ILE A 186 1.80 6.31 -8.29
CA ILE A 186 0.50 6.75 -8.80
C ILE A 186 0.59 6.81 -10.31
N LEU A 187 -0.37 6.16 -10.99
CA LEU A 187 -0.38 6.01 -12.43
C LEU A 187 -1.61 6.70 -13.05
N VAL A 188 -1.37 7.45 -14.12
CA VAL A 188 -2.40 8.07 -14.97
C VAL A 188 -2.10 7.85 -16.44
N GLY A 189 -3.12 7.98 -17.29
CA GLY A 189 -2.94 8.02 -18.74
C GLY A 189 -2.53 9.41 -19.25
N ALA A 190 -1.94 9.45 -20.43
CA ALA A 190 -1.53 10.70 -21.09
C ALA A 190 -2.70 11.68 -21.30
N ASN A 191 -3.91 11.20 -21.53
CA ASN A 191 -5.09 12.06 -21.66
C ASN A 191 -5.43 12.76 -20.35
N THR A 192 -5.36 12.05 -19.21
CA THR A 192 -5.53 12.65 -17.88
C THR A 192 -4.47 13.73 -17.63
N LEU A 193 -3.23 13.49 -18.05
CA LEU A 193 -2.16 14.50 -17.94
C LEU A 193 -2.49 15.75 -18.76
N ARG A 194 -2.96 15.60 -20.01
CA ARG A 194 -3.31 16.73 -20.89
C ARG A 194 -4.49 17.53 -20.39
N MET A 195 -5.52 16.84 -19.87
CA MET A 195 -6.78 17.49 -19.46
C MET A 195 -6.71 18.12 -18.08
N ASP A 196 -6.08 17.43 -17.12
CA ASP A 196 -6.16 17.79 -15.70
C ASP A 196 -4.87 18.39 -15.15
N ASN A 197 -3.75 18.27 -15.87
CA ASN A 197 -2.42 18.68 -15.42
C ASN A 197 -2.16 18.34 -13.93
N PRO A 198 -2.33 17.08 -13.52
CA PRO A 198 -2.33 16.70 -12.11
C PRO A 198 -0.92 16.76 -11.53
N ARG A 199 -0.79 17.06 -10.24
CA ARG A 199 0.50 17.01 -9.53
C ARG A 199 0.88 15.61 -9.06
N LEU A 200 -0.08 14.73 -8.84
CA LEU A 200 0.09 13.36 -8.30
C LEU A 200 0.98 13.30 -7.05
N THR A 201 0.89 14.29 -6.19
CA THR A 201 1.67 14.41 -4.96
C THR A 201 0.84 14.10 -3.73
N VAL A 202 1.50 13.62 -2.68
CA VAL A 202 0.92 13.57 -1.33
C VAL A 202 0.95 14.98 -0.74
N ARG A 203 -0.22 15.44 -0.32
CA ARG A 203 -0.41 16.74 0.32
C ARG A 203 -1.17 16.53 1.62
N GLY A 204 -0.67 17.06 2.71
CA GLY A 204 -1.33 16.99 4.02
C GLY A 204 -1.67 18.39 4.56
N PRO A 205 -2.42 18.49 5.67
CA PRO A 205 -2.56 19.73 6.42
C PRO A 205 -1.17 20.19 6.86
N GLY A 206 -0.70 21.31 6.35
CA GLY A 206 0.64 21.84 6.66
C GLY A 206 1.75 21.47 5.68
N GLY A 207 1.45 20.85 4.53
CA GLY A 207 2.47 20.48 3.53
C GLY A 207 3.04 19.07 3.72
N MET A 208 4.21 18.77 3.14
CA MET A 208 4.89 17.47 3.22
C MET A 208 5.61 17.31 4.56
N SER A 209 4.94 17.02 5.65
CA SER A 209 5.59 17.12 6.95
C SER A 209 6.18 15.84 7.52
N ASP A 210 5.81 14.65 7.04
CA ASP A 210 6.12 13.44 7.81
C ASP A 210 7.31 12.62 7.28
N GLY A 211 8.15 13.25 6.45
CA GLY A 211 9.31 12.56 5.87
C GLY A 211 8.94 11.41 4.92
N LYS A 212 7.69 11.36 4.45
CA LYS A 212 7.31 10.45 3.37
C LYS A 212 8.02 10.88 2.07
N VAL A 213 8.64 9.91 1.44
CA VAL A 213 9.13 10.07 0.07
C VAL A 213 7.90 10.17 -0.85
N GLN A 214 7.86 11.19 -1.74
CA GLN A 214 6.76 11.30 -2.70
C GLN A 214 6.66 10.04 -3.56
N PRO A 215 5.45 9.57 -3.90
CA PRO A 215 5.29 8.41 -4.77
C PRO A 215 5.91 8.66 -6.15
N TRP A 216 6.31 7.60 -6.83
CA TRP A 216 6.60 7.65 -8.25
C TRP A 216 5.34 8.10 -9.00
N ARG A 217 5.50 8.95 -10.00
CA ARG A 217 4.43 9.44 -10.87
C ARG A 217 4.58 8.80 -12.23
N VAL A 218 3.61 7.98 -12.58
CA VAL A 218 3.68 7.13 -13.78
C VAL A 218 2.68 7.62 -14.81
N VAL A 219 3.14 7.85 -16.03
CA VAL A 219 2.32 8.23 -17.17
C VAL A 219 2.38 7.13 -18.21
N LEU A 220 1.21 6.58 -18.58
CA LEU A 220 1.08 5.65 -19.70
C LEU A 220 0.64 6.40 -20.96
N THR A 221 1.30 6.09 -22.08
CA THR A 221 0.91 6.58 -23.40
C THR A 221 1.01 5.48 -24.45
N ARG A 222 0.04 5.45 -25.37
CA ARG A 222 0.07 4.57 -26.56
C ARG A 222 0.88 5.20 -27.72
N GLY A 223 1.52 6.35 -27.50
CA GLY A 223 2.05 7.19 -28.57
C GLY A 223 0.95 8.11 -29.15
N GLY A 224 1.24 8.82 -30.21
CA GLY A 224 0.21 9.63 -30.92
C GLY A 224 0.02 11.04 -30.35
N GLY A 225 1.04 11.66 -29.82
CA GLY A 225 1.03 13.06 -29.42
C GLY A 225 2.04 13.37 -28.32
N ALA A 226 2.64 14.55 -28.39
CA ALA A 226 3.56 15.03 -27.37
C ALA A 226 2.84 15.18 -26.03
N LEU A 227 3.54 14.84 -24.95
CA LEU A 227 3.09 15.19 -23.60
C LEU A 227 3.42 16.67 -23.35
N PRO A 228 2.56 17.39 -22.59
CA PRO A 228 2.79 18.82 -22.31
C PRO A 228 4.03 18.99 -21.42
N ALA A 229 5.11 19.51 -22.01
CA ALA A 229 6.41 19.66 -21.34
C ALA A 229 6.33 20.57 -20.10
N GLU A 230 5.40 21.55 -20.12
CA GLU A 230 5.14 22.50 -19.05
C GLU A 230 4.26 21.94 -17.92
N SER A 231 3.82 20.69 -18.02
CA SER A 231 2.99 20.10 -16.97
C SER A 231 3.70 20.00 -15.64
N HIS A 232 2.95 20.02 -14.55
CA HIS A 232 3.48 19.88 -13.19
C HIS A 232 4.39 18.65 -13.00
N LEU A 233 4.12 17.56 -13.71
CA LEU A 233 4.89 16.33 -13.59
C LEU A 233 6.33 16.49 -14.09
N PHE A 234 6.58 17.41 -15.02
CA PHE A 234 7.91 17.61 -15.63
C PHE A 234 8.62 18.87 -15.13
N THR A 235 7.91 19.78 -14.45
CA THR A 235 8.47 21.09 -14.07
C THR A 235 8.59 21.30 -12.56
N ASP A 236 7.89 20.53 -11.74
CA ASP A 236 7.93 20.72 -10.28
C ASP A 236 9.18 20.07 -9.64
N ALA A 237 9.36 20.29 -8.33
CA ALA A 237 10.48 19.78 -7.54
C ALA A 237 10.59 18.24 -7.50
N PHE A 238 9.59 17.51 -7.99
CA PHE A 238 9.55 16.04 -7.97
C PHE A 238 9.66 15.44 -9.37
N ARG A 239 10.04 16.21 -10.39
CA ARG A 239 10.17 15.76 -11.79
C ARG A 239 11.02 14.48 -11.93
N ASP A 240 12.05 14.33 -11.12
CA ASP A 240 12.94 13.16 -11.14
C ASP A 240 12.27 11.87 -10.65
N ARG A 241 11.05 11.97 -10.09
CA ARG A 241 10.19 10.85 -9.74
C ARG A 241 9.05 10.65 -10.73
N THR A 242 9.21 11.09 -11.96
CA THR A 242 8.25 10.88 -13.05
C THR A 242 8.78 9.87 -14.06
N LEU A 243 8.00 8.85 -14.34
CA LEU A 243 8.27 7.81 -15.32
C LEU A 243 7.23 7.88 -16.44
N VAL A 244 7.68 7.83 -17.68
CA VAL A 244 6.79 7.78 -18.85
C VAL A 244 7.03 6.46 -19.56
N TYR A 245 5.97 5.68 -19.71
CA TYR A 245 5.99 4.44 -20.47
C TYR A 245 5.16 4.61 -21.74
N SER A 246 5.84 4.44 -22.88
CA SER A 246 5.24 4.57 -24.21
C SER A 246 5.20 3.22 -24.90
N GLN A 247 4.02 2.81 -25.36
CA GLN A 247 3.81 1.58 -26.13
C GLN A 247 4.34 0.30 -25.45
N GLN A 248 4.36 0.28 -24.12
CA GLN A 248 4.74 -0.91 -23.35
C GLN A 248 3.50 -1.64 -22.86
N SER A 249 3.62 -2.98 -22.71
CA SER A 249 2.56 -3.77 -22.06
C SER A 249 2.46 -3.41 -20.57
N LEU A 250 1.28 -3.61 -19.98
CA LEU A 250 1.06 -3.33 -18.55
C LEU A 250 1.95 -4.23 -17.67
N GLU A 251 2.16 -5.48 -18.08
CA GLU A 251 3.02 -6.43 -17.38
C GLU A 251 4.47 -5.93 -17.33
N ALA A 252 5.02 -5.46 -18.45
CA ALA A 252 6.37 -4.91 -18.52
C ALA A 252 6.52 -3.66 -17.64
N VAL A 253 5.50 -2.81 -17.59
CA VAL A 253 5.45 -1.64 -16.69
C VAL A 253 5.46 -2.08 -15.23
N LEU A 254 4.63 -3.06 -14.85
CA LEU A 254 4.58 -3.56 -13.48
C LEU A 254 5.90 -4.23 -13.06
N GLU A 255 6.53 -4.98 -13.96
CA GLU A 255 7.85 -5.58 -13.72
C GLU A 255 8.95 -4.52 -13.51
N ASP A 256 8.97 -3.46 -14.34
CA ASP A 256 9.92 -2.37 -14.13
C ASP A 256 9.70 -1.64 -12.80
N LEU A 257 8.44 -1.37 -12.46
CA LEU A 257 8.10 -0.79 -11.15
C LEU A 257 8.52 -1.70 -9.99
N GLY A 258 8.33 -3.02 -10.11
CA GLY A 258 8.76 -3.99 -9.11
C GLY A 258 10.29 -4.00 -8.91
N ARG A 259 11.06 -3.95 -10.00
CA ARG A 259 12.54 -3.79 -9.95
C ARG A 259 12.97 -2.48 -9.26
N ARG A 260 12.16 -1.43 -9.33
CA ARG A 260 12.36 -0.17 -8.60
C ARG A 260 11.90 -0.21 -7.16
N GLN A 261 11.55 -1.41 -6.65
CA GLN A 261 11.06 -1.62 -5.28
C GLN A 261 9.75 -0.87 -4.98
N VAL A 262 8.88 -0.73 -5.98
CA VAL A 262 7.52 -0.23 -5.83
C VAL A 262 6.65 -1.40 -5.36
N ASN A 263 6.17 -1.36 -4.11
CA ASN A 263 5.32 -2.42 -3.56
C ASN A 263 3.85 -2.22 -3.94
N SER A 264 3.43 -0.97 -4.16
CA SER A 264 2.03 -0.61 -4.38
C SER A 264 1.87 0.46 -5.44
N LEU A 265 0.89 0.26 -6.33
CA LEU A 265 0.54 1.15 -7.42
C LEU A 265 -0.92 1.58 -7.33
N LEU A 266 -1.18 2.88 -7.24
CA LEU A 266 -2.52 3.46 -7.34
C LEU A 266 -2.78 3.88 -8.78
N VAL A 267 -3.71 3.22 -9.45
CA VAL A 267 -4.16 3.58 -10.80
C VAL A 267 -5.31 4.59 -10.66
N GLU A 268 -5.00 5.85 -10.93
CA GLU A 268 -5.97 6.96 -10.97
C GLU A 268 -6.27 7.39 -12.42
N GLY A 269 -6.02 6.52 -13.38
CA GLY A 269 -6.18 6.78 -14.80
C GLY A 269 -7.62 7.05 -15.21
N GLY A 270 -7.79 7.60 -16.40
CA GLY A 270 -9.08 7.68 -17.05
C GLY A 270 -9.63 6.29 -17.41
N ALA A 271 -10.85 6.25 -17.95
CA ALA A 271 -11.58 5.03 -18.25
C ALA A 271 -10.77 3.98 -19.05
N GLU A 272 -10.03 4.41 -20.07
CA GLU A 272 -9.22 3.52 -20.90
C GLU A 272 -8.10 2.82 -20.13
N VAL A 273 -7.43 3.53 -19.24
CA VAL A 273 -6.35 2.94 -18.43
C VAL A 273 -6.94 1.97 -17.41
N LEU A 274 -8.01 2.37 -16.72
CA LEU A 274 -8.69 1.48 -15.78
C LEU A 274 -9.22 0.23 -16.50
N GLY A 275 -9.86 0.40 -17.67
CA GLY A 275 -10.33 -0.71 -18.49
C GLY A 275 -9.21 -1.65 -18.90
N ALA A 276 -8.07 -1.13 -19.37
CA ALA A 276 -6.93 -1.95 -19.74
C ALA A 276 -6.39 -2.80 -18.56
N PHE A 277 -6.35 -2.27 -17.34
CA PHE A 277 -5.98 -3.03 -16.15
C PHE A 277 -7.03 -4.09 -15.78
N VAL A 278 -8.32 -3.79 -15.97
CA VAL A 278 -9.42 -4.74 -15.74
C VAL A 278 -9.38 -5.87 -16.77
N ASP A 279 -9.27 -5.55 -18.07
CA ASP A 279 -9.22 -6.52 -19.16
C ASP A 279 -8.01 -7.48 -19.02
N ALA A 280 -6.87 -6.94 -18.57
CA ALA A 280 -5.65 -7.72 -18.33
C ALA A 280 -5.66 -8.49 -16.98
N ARG A 281 -6.73 -8.42 -16.18
CA ARG A 281 -6.81 -9.06 -14.84
C ARG A 281 -5.67 -8.64 -13.89
N LEU A 282 -5.19 -7.40 -14.01
CA LEU A 282 -4.05 -6.86 -13.25
C LEU A 282 -4.46 -5.99 -12.06
N VAL A 283 -5.74 -5.98 -11.70
CA VAL A 283 -6.26 -5.25 -10.52
C VAL A 283 -6.33 -6.20 -9.33
N ASP A 284 -5.74 -5.80 -8.21
CA ASP A 284 -5.77 -6.54 -6.94
C ASP A 284 -6.81 -6.01 -5.96
N GLU A 285 -7.03 -4.71 -5.98
CA GLU A 285 -7.94 -4.00 -5.06
C GLU A 285 -8.66 -2.88 -5.81
N VAL A 286 -9.92 -2.68 -5.47
CA VAL A 286 -10.74 -1.59 -5.98
C VAL A 286 -11.04 -0.60 -4.86
N CYS A 287 -10.98 0.70 -5.16
CA CYS A 287 -11.41 1.78 -4.28
C CYS A 287 -12.18 2.84 -5.08
N PHE A 288 -13.49 2.66 -5.20
CA PHE A 288 -14.36 3.55 -5.97
C PHE A 288 -15.17 4.46 -5.06
N TYR A 289 -15.30 5.72 -5.49
CA TYR A 289 -16.11 6.73 -4.83
C TYR A 289 -17.35 7.00 -5.69
N LEU A 290 -18.50 6.52 -5.24
CA LEU A 290 -19.78 6.70 -5.91
C LEU A 290 -20.43 7.98 -5.40
N THR A 291 -20.79 8.88 -6.32
CA THR A 291 -21.42 10.16 -6.00
C THR A 291 -22.91 10.10 -6.33
N PRO A 292 -23.79 10.83 -5.61
CA PRO A 292 -25.22 10.85 -5.88
C PRO A 292 -25.57 11.77 -7.06
N LEU A 293 -24.86 11.59 -8.18
CA LEU A 293 -25.06 12.31 -9.43
C LEU A 293 -25.36 11.32 -10.54
N ILE A 294 -26.23 11.69 -11.46
CA ILE A 294 -26.49 11.01 -12.72
C ILE A 294 -26.02 11.95 -13.81
N CYS A 295 -24.96 11.57 -14.55
CA CYS A 295 -24.34 12.42 -15.54
C CYS A 295 -24.76 12.08 -16.97
N GLY A 296 -25.06 10.81 -17.27
CA GLY A 296 -25.29 10.36 -18.65
C GLY A 296 -24.05 10.48 -19.54
N GLY A 297 -24.24 10.44 -20.85
CA GLY A 297 -23.20 10.64 -21.84
C GLY A 297 -22.25 9.43 -22.00
N PRO A 298 -21.25 9.52 -22.90
CA PRO A 298 -20.41 8.38 -23.29
C PRO A 298 -19.18 8.12 -22.40
N ALA A 299 -18.83 9.05 -21.47
CA ALA A 299 -17.60 8.97 -20.69
C ALA A 299 -17.71 7.93 -19.57
N LEU A 300 -17.42 6.66 -19.87
CA LEU A 300 -17.46 5.56 -18.93
C LEU A 300 -16.44 5.75 -17.80
N GLY A 301 -16.74 5.19 -16.63
CA GLY A 301 -15.82 5.15 -15.49
C GLY A 301 -14.72 4.09 -15.66
N VAL A 302 -15.09 2.95 -16.22
CA VAL A 302 -14.17 1.87 -16.61
C VAL A 302 -14.47 1.56 -18.06
N GLY A 303 -13.49 1.74 -18.93
CA GLY A 303 -13.55 1.43 -20.36
C GLY A 303 -13.03 0.01 -20.65
N GLY A 304 -12.32 -0.14 -21.76
CA GLY A 304 -11.74 -1.40 -22.19
C GLY A 304 -12.69 -2.22 -23.05
N LEU A 305 -12.39 -3.51 -23.22
CA LEU A 305 -13.21 -4.46 -23.97
C LEU A 305 -14.45 -4.89 -23.17
N GLY A 306 -14.29 -4.92 -21.83
CA GLY A 306 -15.32 -5.38 -20.92
C GLY A 306 -15.45 -6.91 -20.85
N ALA A 307 -16.25 -7.37 -19.89
CA ALA A 307 -16.57 -8.80 -19.76
C ALA A 307 -17.53 -9.24 -20.87
N GLY A 308 -17.26 -10.40 -21.47
CA GLY A 308 -18.14 -11.00 -22.48
C GLY A 308 -19.42 -11.56 -21.88
N ALA A 309 -19.37 -11.98 -20.61
CA ALA A 309 -20.50 -12.47 -19.84
C ALA A 309 -20.45 -11.93 -18.41
N THR A 310 -21.57 -11.98 -17.69
CA THR A 310 -21.66 -11.43 -16.32
C THR A 310 -20.72 -12.13 -15.33
N ASP A 311 -20.53 -13.43 -15.47
CA ASP A 311 -19.65 -14.25 -14.64
C ASP A 311 -18.16 -14.05 -14.94
N GLU A 312 -17.82 -13.44 -16.07
CA GLU A 312 -16.45 -13.01 -16.42
C GLU A 312 -16.06 -11.68 -15.76
N GLY A 313 -17.01 -10.97 -15.17
CA GLY A 313 -16.75 -9.70 -14.46
C GLY A 313 -15.83 -9.90 -13.25
N LEU A 314 -15.03 -8.88 -12.89
CA LEU A 314 -14.23 -8.91 -11.67
C LEU A 314 -15.14 -8.90 -10.45
N VAL A 315 -15.02 -9.92 -9.61
CA VAL A 315 -15.78 -10.04 -8.36
C VAL A 315 -14.97 -9.50 -7.19
N LEU A 316 -15.58 -8.68 -6.34
CA LEU A 316 -14.95 -8.18 -5.13
C LEU A 316 -15.25 -9.11 -3.94
N LEU A 317 -14.20 -9.49 -3.22
CA LEU A 317 -14.31 -10.23 -1.97
C LEU A 317 -14.55 -9.26 -0.81
N ASN A 318 -15.55 -9.59 0.04
CA ASN A 318 -15.85 -8.84 1.27
C ASN A 318 -15.88 -7.33 1.05
N PRO A 319 -16.68 -6.79 0.10
CA PRO A 319 -16.67 -5.37 -0.20
C PRO A 319 -17.10 -4.54 1.01
N GLU A 320 -16.31 -3.50 1.30
CA GLU A 320 -16.61 -2.53 2.34
C GLU A 320 -17.28 -1.29 1.74
N TYR A 321 -18.31 -0.80 2.41
CA TYR A 321 -19.04 0.40 2.05
C TYR A 321 -18.89 1.45 3.15
N ARG A 322 -18.35 2.61 2.81
CA ARG A 322 -18.16 3.70 3.76
C ARG A 322 -18.80 4.99 3.25
N ARG A 323 -19.69 5.57 4.04
CA ARG A 323 -20.26 6.88 3.72
C ARG A 323 -19.23 7.99 3.98
N LEU A 324 -19.02 8.86 2.99
CA LEU A 324 -18.08 9.99 3.02
C LEU A 324 -18.82 11.30 2.65
N GLY A 325 -19.53 11.86 3.62
CA GLY A 325 -20.44 12.96 3.36
C GLY A 325 -21.64 12.52 2.52
N ARG A 326 -21.77 13.07 1.30
CA ARG A 326 -22.83 12.67 0.35
C ARG A 326 -22.45 11.44 -0.48
N ASP A 327 -21.15 11.09 -0.56
CA ASP A 327 -20.65 10.01 -1.40
C ASP A 327 -20.52 8.70 -0.62
N ILE A 328 -20.38 7.60 -1.36
CA ILE A 328 -20.08 6.27 -0.80
C ILE A 328 -18.74 5.81 -1.39
N ARG A 329 -17.78 5.44 -0.52
CA ARG A 329 -16.61 4.67 -0.93
C ARG A 329 -16.97 3.19 -0.89
N MET A 330 -16.78 2.50 -2.00
CA MET A 330 -16.77 1.05 -2.09
C MET A 330 -15.34 0.59 -2.29
N SER A 331 -14.87 -0.34 -1.47
CA SER A 331 -13.54 -0.93 -1.59
C SER A 331 -13.58 -2.43 -1.34
N GLY A 332 -12.71 -3.19 -1.98
CA GLY A 332 -12.62 -4.63 -1.81
C GLY A 332 -11.47 -5.23 -2.60
N LEU A 333 -11.06 -6.43 -2.19
CA LEU A 333 -10.08 -7.22 -2.91
C LEU A 333 -10.73 -7.86 -4.14
N VAL A 334 -10.01 -7.91 -5.24
CA VAL A 334 -10.47 -8.64 -6.42
C VAL A 334 -10.26 -10.13 -6.18
N LYS A 335 -11.31 -10.95 -6.42
CA LYS A 335 -11.20 -12.39 -6.41
C LYS A 335 -10.24 -12.83 -7.52
N ARG A 336 -9.22 -13.56 -7.18
CA ARG A 336 -8.35 -14.25 -8.13
C ARG A 336 -8.90 -15.65 -8.35
N ASP A 337 -8.91 -16.08 -9.60
CA ASP A 337 -9.28 -17.44 -9.98
C ASP A 337 -8.23 -18.44 -9.51
#